data_0887bd34c7e752fb2f974eeac5f356ba
#
_entry.id   0887bd34c7e752fb2f974eeac5f356ba
#
_cell.length_a   1.000
_cell.length_b   1.000
_cell.length_c   1.000
_cell.angle_alpha   90.00
_cell.angle_beta   90.00
_cell.angle_gamma   90.00
#
_symmetry.space_group_name_H-M   'P 1'
#
loop_
_entity.id
_entity.type
_entity.pdbx_description
1 polymer ?
#
loop_
_entity_poly.entity_id
_entity_poly.type
_entity_poly.pdbx_seq_one_letter_code
_entity_poly.pdbx_strand_id
1 'polypeptide(L)'
;MLAHCPVRSAVDLFRSKWWTVGWLVALGAWLLHVGALSLAPLSSVQAVISAGLVFTAIVAQRFFGFHLERRQETGLLAAAGGLTVLGLTAAPAVRGHTSAAGLIAVECVLFALSAVLIAAASRLEAPQLRKGIILGTAAGALFATSDIAIKHLVSPGLTHFMLLVNPWTLSALVAMVVAFYASARSLQLGPAIAVITFTSLTANIVALLGGILVFHDPIGHTPLQIAVRLAAFCLVILGAALLPGPRASETTAQLSLSRA
;
A
#
# COMPACT_ATOMS: atom_id res chain seq x y z
N MET A 1 35.55 -6.79 -8.71
CA MET A 1 34.09 -6.74 -8.49
C MET A 1 33.74 -7.81 -7.47
N LEU A 2 33.61 -7.44 -6.20
CA LEU A 2 33.35 -8.37 -5.10
C LEU A 2 31.86 -8.68 -5.09
N ALA A 3 31.50 -9.93 -5.37
CA ALA A 3 30.15 -10.45 -5.18
C ALA A 3 29.82 -10.39 -3.68
N HIS A 4 29.15 -9.34 -3.25
CA HIS A 4 28.64 -9.25 -1.88
C HIS A 4 27.57 -10.31 -1.71
N CYS A 5 27.85 -11.32 -0.86
CA CYS A 5 26.85 -12.31 -0.44
C CYS A 5 25.67 -11.56 0.21
N PRO A 6 24.44 -11.67 -0.35
CA PRO A 6 23.28 -10.92 0.14
C PRO A 6 22.98 -11.18 1.63
N VAL A 7 23.33 -12.36 2.12
CA VAL A 7 23.16 -12.76 3.53
C VAL A 7 24.08 -11.97 4.48
N ARG A 8 25.32 -11.69 4.10
CA ARG A 8 26.25 -10.88 4.91
C ARG A 8 25.78 -9.43 5.01
N SER A 9 25.35 -8.85 3.90
CA SER A 9 24.77 -7.49 3.93
C SER A 9 23.53 -7.40 4.80
N ALA A 10 22.66 -8.43 4.80
CA ALA A 10 21.50 -8.47 5.67
C ALA A 10 21.91 -8.53 7.16
N VAL A 11 22.86 -9.38 7.53
CA VAL A 11 23.37 -9.49 8.91
C VAL A 11 24.01 -8.18 9.39
N ASP A 12 24.76 -7.50 8.52
CA ASP A 12 25.39 -6.21 8.85
C ASP A 12 24.36 -5.09 9.08
N LEU A 13 23.22 -5.13 8.37
CA LEU A 13 22.07 -4.22 8.62
C LEU A 13 21.47 -4.42 10.02
N PHE A 14 21.31 -5.68 10.48
CA PHE A 14 20.80 -5.98 11.83
C PHE A 14 21.75 -5.56 12.95
N ARG A 15 23.02 -5.28 12.67
CA ARG A 15 23.96 -4.72 13.64
C ARG A 15 23.72 -3.23 13.90
N SER A 16 23.00 -2.53 13.04
CA SER A 16 22.62 -1.13 13.26
C SER A 16 21.42 -1.03 14.19
N LYS A 17 21.60 -0.39 15.35
CA LYS A 17 20.53 -0.16 16.34
C LYS A 17 19.31 0.54 15.72
N TRP A 18 19.56 1.53 14.88
CA TRP A 18 18.50 2.29 14.21
C TRP A 18 17.72 1.44 13.20
N TRP A 19 18.37 0.54 12.50
CA TRP A 19 17.71 -0.39 11.58
C TRP A 19 16.82 -1.38 12.35
N THR A 20 17.32 -1.93 13.47
CA THR A 20 16.56 -2.84 14.35
C THR A 20 15.33 -2.14 14.92
N VAL A 21 15.46 -0.89 15.39
CA VAL A 21 14.33 -0.09 15.88
C VAL A 21 13.30 0.13 14.75
N GLY A 22 13.75 0.51 13.57
CA GLY A 22 12.85 0.68 12.40
C GLY A 22 12.08 -0.61 12.07
N TRP A 23 12.75 -1.75 12.13
CA TRP A 23 12.13 -3.05 11.86
C TRP A 23 11.11 -3.43 12.94
N LEU A 24 11.41 -3.19 14.23
CA LEU A 24 10.47 -3.41 15.33
C LEU A 24 9.23 -2.51 15.23
N VAL A 25 9.42 -1.24 14.85
CA VAL A 25 8.30 -0.32 14.59
C VAL A 25 7.45 -0.80 13.44
N ALA A 26 8.07 -1.24 12.34
CA ALA A 26 7.35 -1.79 11.18
C ALA A 26 6.56 -3.05 11.54
N LEU A 27 7.15 -3.96 12.33
CA LEU A 27 6.46 -5.16 12.83
C LEU A 27 5.27 -4.79 13.72
N GLY A 28 5.47 -3.85 14.66
CA GLY A 28 4.39 -3.34 15.51
C GLY A 28 3.25 -2.71 14.70
N ALA A 29 3.58 -1.89 13.71
CA ALA A 29 2.61 -1.29 12.80
C ALA A 29 1.85 -2.36 12.00
N TRP A 30 2.54 -3.40 11.54
CA TRP A 30 1.91 -4.53 10.84
C TRP A 30 0.94 -5.30 11.74
N LEU A 31 1.30 -5.56 13.00
CA LEU A 31 0.40 -6.21 13.97
C LEU A 31 -0.85 -5.37 14.24
N LEU A 32 -0.69 -4.05 14.38
CA LEU A 32 -1.81 -3.12 14.52
C LEU A 32 -2.69 -3.11 13.27
N HIS A 33 -2.10 -3.19 12.07
CA HIS A 33 -2.82 -3.30 10.81
C HIS A 33 -3.66 -4.59 10.75
N VAL A 34 -3.09 -5.73 11.10
CA VAL A 34 -3.81 -7.02 11.18
C VAL A 34 -4.95 -6.93 12.19
N GLY A 35 -4.70 -6.30 13.37
CA GLY A 35 -5.73 -6.04 14.36
C GLY A 35 -6.86 -5.15 13.83
N ALA A 36 -6.55 -4.09 13.11
CA ALA A 36 -7.54 -3.23 12.47
C ALA A 36 -8.40 -3.98 11.45
N LEU A 37 -7.78 -4.86 10.65
CA LEU A 37 -8.49 -5.71 9.69
C LEU A 37 -9.47 -6.69 10.37
N SER A 38 -9.20 -7.11 11.60
CA SER A 38 -10.12 -7.98 12.36
C SER A 38 -11.36 -7.24 12.86
N LEU A 39 -11.26 -5.93 13.08
CA LEU A 39 -12.30 -5.10 13.71
C LEU A 39 -13.11 -4.27 12.72
N ALA A 40 -12.52 -3.91 11.57
CA ALA A 40 -13.12 -2.95 10.63
C ALA A 40 -13.18 -3.51 9.19
N PRO A 41 -14.08 -2.97 8.34
CA PRO A 41 -14.12 -3.27 6.91
C PRO A 41 -12.76 -3.01 6.25
N LEU A 42 -12.38 -3.85 5.26
CA LEU A 42 -11.12 -3.70 4.53
C LEU A 42 -11.01 -2.31 3.88
N SER A 43 -12.11 -1.87 3.26
CA SER A 43 -12.20 -0.55 2.62
C SER A 43 -11.92 0.60 3.58
N SER A 44 -12.44 0.54 4.82
CA SER A 44 -12.21 1.56 5.84
C SER A 44 -10.76 1.57 6.33
N VAL A 45 -10.17 0.40 6.54
CA VAL A 45 -8.77 0.26 6.95
C VAL A 45 -7.84 0.85 5.89
N GLN A 46 -8.09 0.57 4.60
CA GLN A 46 -7.29 1.11 3.51
C GLN A 46 -7.40 2.63 3.36
N ALA A 47 -8.60 3.19 3.63
CA ALA A 47 -8.76 4.63 3.67
C ALA A 47 -7.89 5.28 4.76
N VAL A 48 -7.86 4.69 5.96
CA VAL A 48 -7.01 5.18 7.06
C VAL A 48 -5.52 5.04 6.75
N ILE A 49 -5.10 3.94 6.12
CA ILE A 49 -3.69 3.77 5.68
C ILE A 49 -3.31 4.82 4.66
N SER A 50 -4.21 5.16 3.73
CA SER A 50 -3.97 6.25 2.76
C SER A 50 -3.74 7.59 3.45
N ALA A 51 -4.34 7.82 4.63
CA ALA A 51 -4.07 8.99 5.46
C ALA A 51 -2.64 9.02 6.02
N GLY A 52 -1.99 7.87 6.13
CA GLY A 52 -0.59 7.78 6.54
C GLY A 52 0.32 8.62 5.64
N LEU A 53 0.02 8.72 4.33
CA LEU A 53 0.74 9.60 3.41
C LEU A 53 0.55 11.08 3.76
N VAL A 54 -0.67 11.47 4.15
CA VAL A 54 -1.00 12.83 4.62
C VAL A 54 -0.20 13.13 5.88
N PHE A 55 -0.21 12.22 6.85
CA PHE A 55 0.54 12.37 8.10
C PHE A 55 2.05 12.47 7.83
N THR A 56 2.58 11.64 6.94
CA THR A 56 3.98 11.68 6.54
C THR A 56 4.35 13.02 5.91
N ALA A 57 3.50 13.60 5.07
CA ALA A 57 3.72 14.91 4.47
C ALA A 57 3.75 16.03 5.52
N ILE A 58 2.83 15.99 6.52
CA ILE A 58 2.79 16.96 7.63
C ILE A 58 4.08 16.85 8.48
N VAL A 59 4.49 15.64 8.81
CA VAL A 59 5.73 15.39 9.57
C VAL A 59 6.95 15.89 8.79
N ALA A 60 7.02 15.61 7.50
CA ALA A 60 8.10 16.07 6.63
C ALA A 60 8.18 17.61 6.60
N GLN A 61 7.05 18.30 6.51
CA GLN A 61 6.99 19.76 6.54
C GLN A 61 7.41 20.31 7.91
N ARG A 62 6.86 19.75 9.00
CA ARG A 62 7.06 20.30 10.36
C ARG A 62 8.44 20.06 10.95
N PHE A 63 9.02 18.88 10.69
CA PHE A 63 10.26 18.45 11.32
C PHE A 63 11.48 18.52 10.41
N PHE A 64 11.28 18.43 9.09
CA PHE A 64 12.36 18.41 8.11
C PHE A 64 12.42 19.68 7.24
N GLY A 65 11.52 20.67 7.48
CA GLY A 65 11.52 21.95 6.78
C GLY A 65 11.17 21.84 5.28
N PHE A 66 10.57 20.74 4.83
CA PHE A 66 10.10 20.61 3.46
C PHE A 66 8.92 21.57 3.25
N HIS A 67 9.00 22.39 2.20
CA HIS A 67 7.90 23.26 1.81
C HIS A 67 6.99 22.50 0.84
N LEU A 68 5.72 22.41 1.19
CA LEU A 68 4.72 21.84 0.31
C LEU A 68 4.37 22.85 -0.80
N GLU A 69 4.35 22.37 -2.03
CA GLU A 69 3.81 23.14 -3.15
C GLU A 69 2.27 23.21 -3.03
N ARG A 70 1.64 24.24 -3.62
CA ARG A 70 0.16 24.40 -3.62
C ARG A 70 -0.58 23.13 -4.06
N ARG A 71 -0.01 22.39 -5.01
CA ARG A 71 -0.56 21.10 -5.47
C ARG A 71 -0.58 20.05 -4.37
N GLN A 72 0.44 20.02 -3.54
CA GLN A 72 0.56 19.08 -2.41
C GLN A 72 -0.36 19.48 -1.26
N GLU A 73 -0.51 20.78 -1.01
CA GLU A 73 -1.47 21.30 -0.03
C GLU A 73 -2.91 20.94 -0.42
N THR A 74 -3.28 21.14 -1.70
CA THR A 74 -4.60 20.70 -2.18
C THR A 74 -4.81 19.21 -2.09
N GLY A 75 -3.78 18.40 -2.38
CA GLY A 75 -3.80 16.94 -2.18
C GLY A 75 -4.02 16.55 -0.71
N LEU A 76 -3.33 17.23 0.20
CA LEU A 76 -3.45 17.03 1.64
C LEU A 76 -4.87 17.33 2.14
N LEU A 77 -5.43 18.48 1.75
CA LEU A 77 -6.79 18.88 2.11
C LEU A 77 -7.85 17.93 1.53
N ALA A 78 -7.66 17.53 0.28
CA ALA A 78 -8.53 16.56 -0.38
C ALA A 78 -8.52 15.20 0.35
N ALA A 79 -7.35 14.67 0.67
CA ALA A 79 -7.22 13.41 1.39
C ALA A 79 -7.81 13.50 2.81
N ALA A 80 -7.54 14.58 3.54
CA ALA A 80 -8.09 14.81 4.88
C ALA A 80 -9.62 14.95 4.84
N GLY A 81 -10.16 15.70 3.89
CA GLY A 81 -11.61 15.85 3.69
C GLY A 81 -12.29 14.52 3.35
N GLY A 82 -11.72 13.77 2.41
CA GLY A 82 -12.21 12.43 2.06
C GLY A 82 -12.22 11.48 3.25
N LEU A 83 -11.15 11.46 4.06
CA LEU A 83 -11.07 10.64 5.28
C LEU A 83 -12.11 11.03 6.33
N THR A 84 -12.33 12.33 6.52
CA THR A 84 -13.35 12.82 7.44
C THR A 84 -14.73 12.31 7.03
N VAL A 85 -15.07 12.41 5.73
CA VAL A 85 -16.33 11.90 5.19
C VAL A 85 -16.42 10.39 5.37
N LEU A 86 -15.38 9.62 5.08
CA LEU A 86 -15.35 8.17 5.29
C LEU A 86 -15.52 7.79 6.76
N GLY A 87 -14.85 8.52 7.67
CA GLY A 87 -14.99 8.30 9.11
C GLY A 87 -16.41 8.58 9.62
N LEU A 88 -17.00 9.69 9.20
CA LEU A 88 -18.38 10.05 9.58
C LEU A 88 -19.44 9.12 8.99
N THR A 89 -19.15 8.50 7.85
CA THR A 89 -20.03 7.54 7.17
C THR A 89 -19.64 6.09 7.42
N ALA A 90 -18.69 5.83 8.34
CA ALA A 90 -18.25 4.49 8.66
C ALA A 90 -19.41 3.61 9.13
N ALA A 91 -19.61 2.47 8.47
CA ALA A 91 -20.58 1.48 8.90
C ALA A 91 -19.82 0.35 9.65
N PRO A 92 -20.46 -0.28 10.64
CA PRO A 92 -19.86 -1.41 11.33
C PRO A 92 -19.56 -2.54 10.33
N ALA A 93 -18.48 -3.28 10.60
CA ALA A 93 -18.14 -4.45 9.79
C ALA A 93 -19.31 -5.45 9.80
N VAL A 94 -19.86 -5.72 8.64
CA VAL A 94 -20.85 -6.79 8.48
C VAL A 94 -20.07 -8.10 8.38
N ARG A 95 -20.34 -9.04 9.28
CA ARG A 95 -19.84 -10.42 9.18
C ARG A 95 -20.60 -11.12 8.06
N GLY A 96 -20.24 -10.85 6.81
CA GLY A 96 -20.79 -11.54 5.65
C GLY A 96 -20.13 -12.91 5.47
N HIS A 97 -20.87 -13.86 4.94
CA HIS A 97 -20.30 -15.12 4.48
C HIS A 97 -19.53 -14.85 3.17
N THR A 98 -18.21 -14.77 3.28
CA THR A 98 -17.34 -14.74 2.10
C THR A 98 -17.40 -16.09 1.40
N SER A 99 -17.77 -16.09 0.12
CA SER A 99 -17.68 -17.29 -0.69
C SER A 99 -16.21 -17.65 -0.89
N ALA A 100 -15.81 -18.84 -0.44
CA ALA A 100 -14.44 -19.32 -0.66
C ALA A 100 -14.08 -19.37 -2.15
N ALA A 101 -15.04 -19.72 -3.01
CA ALA A 101 -14.85 -19.73 -4.46
C ALA A 101 -14.61 -18.32 -5.01
N GLY A 102 -15.36 -17.31 -4.54
CA GLY A 102 -15.17 -15.91 -4.94
C GLY A 102 -13.80 -15.37 -4.52
N LEU A 103 -13.37 -15.71 -3.32
CA LEU A 103 -12.07 -15.31 -2.80
C LEU A 103 -10.93 -15.96 -3.63
N ILE A 104 -10.99 -17.27 -3.89
CA ILE A 104 -10.02 -17.97 -4.73
C ILE A 104 -9.96 -17.32 -6.12
N ALA A 105 -11.11 -17.04 -6.73
CA ALA A 105 -11.15 -16.43 -8.06
C ALA A 105 -10.47 -15.06 -8.08
N VAL A 106 -10.74 -14.20 -7.10
CA VAL A 106 -10.12 -12.86 -7.00
C VAL A 106 -8.62 -12.98 -6.77
N GLU A 107 -8.16 -13.82 -5.84
CA GLU A 107 -6.73 -14.02 -5.62
C GLU A 107 -6.02 -14.58 -6.85
N CYS A 108 -6.58 -15.58 -7.53
CA CYS A 108 -6.00 -16.12 -8.77
C CYS A 108 -5.87 -15.03 -9.84
N VAL A 109 -6.89 -14.19 -10.02
CA VAL A 109 -6.85 -13.07 -10.99
C VAL A 109 -5.76 -12.07 -10.59
N LEU A 110 -5.66 -11.70 -9.32
CA LEU A 110 -4.66 -10.75 -8.85
C LEU A 110 -3.23 -11.29 -8.97
N PHE A 111 -3.01 -12.56 -8.63
CA PHE A 111 -1.70 -13.21 -8.84
C PHE A 111 -1.35 -13.30 -10.32
N ALA A 112 -2.28 -13.70 -11.18
CA ALA A 112 -2.07 -13.79 -12.61
C ALA A 112 -1.76 -12.40 -13.22
N LEU A 113 -2.54 -11.38 -12.86
CA LEU A 113 -2.31 -10.00 -13.30
C LEU A 113 -0.92 -9.50 -12.86
N SER A 114 -0.57 -9.72 -11.59
CA SER A 114 0.74 -9.34 -11.06
C SER A 114 1.89 -10.07 -11.75
N ALA A 115 1.74 -11.38 -12.01
CA ALA A 115 2.73 -12.16 -12.76
C ALA A 115 2.91 -11.64 -14.19
N VAL A 116 1.80 -11.30 -14.88
CA VAL A 116 1.85 -10.68 -16.22
C VAL A 116 2.57 -9.33 -16.19
N LEU A 117 2.27 -8.48 -15.20
CA LEU A 117 2.94 -7.18 -15.07
C LEU A 117 4.44 -7.33 -14.78
N ILE A 118 4.83 -8.26 -13.91
CA ILE A 118 6.24 -8.55 -13.61
C ILE A 118 6.95 -9.08 -14.87
N ALA A 119 6.32 -10.00 -15.58
CA ALA A 119 6.86 -10.54 -16.82
C ALA A 119 6.96 -9.46 -17.91
N ALA A 120 5.95 -8.60 -18.03
CA ALA A 120 5.96 -7.47 -18.95
C ALA A 120 7.12 -6.50 -18.64
N ALA A 121 7.32 -6.16 -17.36
CA ALA A 121 8.41 -5.27 -16.95
C ALA A 121 9.81 -5.85 -17.29
N SER A 122 9.96 -7.18 -17.26
CA SER A 122 11.23 -7.85 -17.59
C SER A 122 11.47 -7.97 -19.10
N ARG A 123 10.41 -8.14 -19.89
CA ARG A 123 10.51 -8.41 -21.34
C ARG A 123 10.39 -7.17 -22.23
N LEU A 124 9.71 -6.12 -21.76
CA LEU A 124 9.54 -4.91 -22.54
C LEU A 124 10.87 -4.15 -22.69
N GLU A 125 11.22 -3.77 -23.90
CA GLU A 125 12.25 -2.79 -24.20
C GLU A 125 11.69 -1.38 -23.95
N ALA A 126 11.54 -1.00 -22.67
CA ALA A 126 10.96 0.25 -22.27
C ALA A 126 11.94 1.05 -21.38
N PRO A 127 11.77 2.39 -21.29
CA PRO A 127 12.53 3.21 -20.37
C PRO A 127 12.43 2.69 -18.93
N GLN A 128 13.51 2.85 -18.15
CA GLN A 128 13.60 2.36 -16.76
C GLN A 128 12.42 2.86 -15.89
N LEU A 129 12.04 4.14 -16.05
CA LEU A 129 10.87 4.72 -15.39
C LEU A 129 9.59 3.90 -15.61
N ARG A 130 9.31 3.51 -16.86
CA ARG A 130 8.11 2.73 -17.20
C ARG A 130 8.15 1.34 -16.57
N LYS A 131 9.32 0.69 -16.60
CA LYS A 131 9.53 -0.62 -15.93
C LYS A 131 9.33 -0.51 -14.42
N GLY A 132 9.86 0.54 -13.79
CA GLY A 132 9.68 0.83 -12.37
C GLY A 132 8.21 1.01 -12.01
N ILE A 133 7.45 1.78 -12.79
CA ILE A 133 6.02 1.99 -12.57
C ILE A 133 5.24 0.66 -12.70
N ILE A 134 5.50 -0.13 -13.75
CA ILE A 134 4.82 -1.43 -13.95
C ILE A 134 5.08 -2.37 -12.78
N LEU A 135 6.34 -2.47 -12.31
CA LEU A 135 6.68 -3.28 -11.14
C LEU A 135 6.07 -2.75 -9.85
N GLY A 136 6.02 -1.43 -9.67
CA GLY A 136 5.34 -0.79 -8.55
C GLY A 136 3.84 -1.09 -8.53
N THR A 137 3.19 -1.04 -9.69
CA THR A 137 1.78 -1.42 -9.85
C THR A 137 1.57 -2.90 -9.50
N ALA A 138 2.43 -3.81 -9.98
CA ALA A 138 2.37 -5.22 -9.63
C ALA A 138 2.56 -5.45 -8.11
N ALA A 139 3.52 -4.76 -7.50
CA ALA A 139 3.75 -4.82 -6.06
C ALA A 139 2.52 -4.34 -5.27
N GLY A 140 1.89 -3.24 -5.70
CA GLY A 140 0.66 -2.73 -5.08
C GLY A 140 -0.49 -3.73 -5.14
N ALA A 141 -0.70 -4.39 -6.28
CA ALA A 141 -1.71 -5.42 -6.43
C ALA A 141 -1.44 -6.62 -5.50
N LEU A 142 -0.18 -7.05 -5.36
CA LEU A 142 0.20 -8.14 -4.46
C LEU A 142 0.07 -7.77 -2.98
N PHE A 143 0.39 -6.53 -2.57
CA PHE A 143 0.12 -6.08 -1.21
C PHE A 143 -1.38 -6.14 -0.90
N ALA A 144 -2.23 -5.68 -1.81
CA ALA A 144 -3.68 -5.79 -1.65
C ALA A 144 -4.17 -7.24 -1.60
N THR A 145 -3.57 -8.15 -2.40
CA THR A 145 -3.86 -9.59 -2.32
C THR A 145 -3.54 -10.14 -0.94
N SER A 146 -2.38 -9.77 -0.38
CA SER A 146 -2.02 -10.14 1.00
C SER A 146 -3.04 -9.61 2.02
N ASP A 147 -3.47 -8.36 1.89
CA ASP A 147 -4.47 -7.75 2.79
C ASP A 147 -5.83 -8.44 2.69
N ILE A 148 -6.26 -8.85 1.49
CA ILE A 148 -7.50 -9.61 1.26
C ILE A 148 -7.41 -10.97 1.95
N ALA A 149 -6.30 -11.70 1.79
CA ALA A 149 -6.07 -12.98 2.45
C ALA A 149 -6.03 -12.85 3.97
N ILE A 150 -5.30 -11.85 4.50
CA ILE A 150 -5.24 -11.56 5.94
C ILE A 150 -6.63 -11.21 6.47
N LYS A 151 -7.38 -10.36 5.77
CA LYS A 151 -8.75 -10.00 6.16
C LYS A 151 -9.64 -11.24 6.30
N HIS A 152 -9.55 -12.17 5.34
CA HIS A 152 -10.29 -13.43 5.40
C HIS A 152 -9.88 -14.27 6.62
N LEU A 153 -8.59 -14.37 6.90
CA LEU A 153 -8.04 -15.12 8.04
C LEU A 153 -8.52 -14.58 9.39
N VAL A 154 -8.56 -13.24 9.55
CA VAL A 154 -8.89 -12.62 10.84
C VAL A 154 -10.38 -12.33 11.01
N SER A 155 -11.21 -12.49 9.97
CA SER A 155 -12.66 -12.26 10.03
C SER A 155 -13.40 -13.11 11.06
N PRO A 156 -13.03 -14.40 11.32
CA PRO A 156 -13.62 -15.19 12.39
C PRO A 156 -13.22 -14.78 13.80
N GLY A 157 -12.26 -13.85 13.93
CA GLY A 157 -11.65 -13.42 15.20
C GLY A 157 -10.27 -14.00 15.42
N LEU A 158 -9.44 -13.31 16.21
CA LEU A 158 -8.02 -13.64 16.45
C LEU A 158 -7.79 -14.86 17.36
N THR A 159 -8.83 -15.57 17.79
CA THR A 159 -8.77 -16.56 18.86
C THR A 159 -8.30 -17.97 18.45
N HIS A 160 -8.15 -18.25 17.16
CA HIS A 160 -7.77 -19.58 16.70
C HIS A 160 -6.32 -19.66 16.22
N PHE A 161 -5.45 -20.27 17.03
CA PHE A 161 -4.05 -20.55 16.67
C PHE A 161 -3.91 -21.44 15.41
N MET A 162 -4.95 -22.19 15.03
CA MET A 162 -5.02 -22.94 13.77
C MET A 162 -5.05 -22.09 12.51
N LEU A 163 -5.21 -20.74 12.64
CA LEU A 163 -5.13 -19.81 11.53
C LEU A 163 -3.71 -19.70 10.93
N LEU A 164 -2.68 -20.10 11.66
CA LEU A 164 -1.30 -20.05 11.17
C LEU A 164 -0.98 -21.16 10.14
N VAL A 165 -1.74 -22.25 10.11
CA VAL A 165 -1.56 -23.36 9.15
C VAL A 165 -2.79 -23.45 8.24
N ASN A 166 -3.00 -22.42 7.44
CA ASN A 166 -4.12 -22.31 6.51
C ASN A 166 -3.58 -21.95 5.12
N PRO A 167 -4.15 -22.45 4.02
CA PRO A 167 -3.77 -22.03 2.65
C PRO A 167 -3.74 -20.52 2.44
N TRP A 168 -4.62 -19.78 3.10
CA TRP A 168 -4.68 -18.31 3.03
C TRP A 168 -3.50 -17.62 3.70
N THR A 169 -2.94 -18.23 4.75
CA THR A 169 -1.69 -17.72 5.36
C THR A 169 -0.53 -17.86 4.40
N LEU A 170 -0.48 -18.98 3.67
CA LEU A 170 0.54 -19.19 2.63
C LEU A 170 0.34 -18.19 1.48
N SER A 171 -0.91 -17.99 1.02
CA SER A 171 -1.23 -17.00 -0.01
C SER A 171 -0.79 -15.60 0.41
N ALA A 172 -1.15 -15.16 1.61
CA ALA A 172 -0.76 -13.86 2.15
C ALA A 172 0.77 -13.70 2.21
N LEU A 173 1.48 -14.72 2.68
CA LEU A 173 2.94 -14.72 2.79
C LEU A 173 3.60 -14.65 1.42
N VAL A 174 3.17 -15.47 0.47
CA VAL A 174 3.71 -15.49 -0.90
C VAL A 174 3.46 -14.13 -1.57
N ALA A 175 2.22 -13.61 -1.47
CA ALA A 175 1.89 -12.29 -2.01
C ALA A 175 2.79 -11.19 -1.41
N MET A 176 2.97 -11.18 -0.08
CA MET A 176 3.79 -10.20 0.62
C MET A 176 5.26 -10.29 0.20
N VAL A 177 5.86 -11.48 0.16
CA VAL A 177 7.27 -11.67 -0.22
C VAL A 177 7.52 -11.21 -1.65
N VAL A 178 6.65 -11.61 -2.59
CA VAL A 178 6.77 -11.20 -4.00
C VAL A 178 6.52 -9.70 -4.16
N ALA A 179 5.56 -9.13 -3.41
CA ALA A 179 5.30 -7.69 -3.38
C ALA A 179 6.53 -6.90 -2.92
N PHE A 180 7.17 -7.31 -1.82
CA PHE A 180 8.40 -6.66 -1.33
C PHE A 180 9.53 -6.74 -2.34
N TYR A 181 9.73 -7.90 -2.97
CA TYR A 181 10.75 -8.05 -4.02
C TYR A 181 10.46 -7.14 -5.22
N ALA A 182 9.23 -7.15 -5.73
CA ALA A 182 8.82 -6.30 -6.85
C ALA A 182 8.93 -4.81 -6.51
N SER A 183 8.54 -4.41 -5.29
CA SER A 183 8.66 -3.04 -4.79
C SER A 183 10.12 -2.60 -4.67
N ALA A 184 10.98 -3.43 -4.08
CA ALA A 184 12.41 -3.13 -3.98
C ALA A 184 13.06 -2.98 -5.37
N ARG A 185 12.67 -3.86 -6.31
CA ARG A 185 13.18 -3.79 -7.69
C ARG A 185 12.65 -2.57 -8.44
N SER A 186 11.40 -2.20 -8.23
CA SER A 186 10.78 -1.02 -8.86
C SER A 186 11.48 0.29 -8.43
N LEU A 187 11.87 0.39 -7.16
CA LEU A 187 12.63 1.53 -6.61
C LEU A 187 14.06 1.65 -7.19
N GLN A 188 14.65 0.54 -7.63
CA GLN A 188 15.94 0.55 -8.31
C GLN A 188 15.86 1.01 -9.77
N LEU A 189 14.68 0.90 -10.39
CA LEU A 189 14.47 1.17 -11.81
C LEU A 189 13.82 2.54 -12.06
N GLY A 190 13.10 3.09 -11.10
CA GLY A 190 12.37 4.34 -11.27
C GLY A 190 12.56 5.31 -10.11
N PRO A 191 12.19 6.59 -10.31
CA PRO A 191 12.18 7.57 -9.23
C PRO A 191 11.28 7.10 -8.09
N ALA A 192 11.80 7.09 -6.87
CA ALA A 192 11.12 6.59 -5.68
C ALA A 192 9.70 7.14 -5.53
N ILE A 193 9.53 8.44 -5.77
CA ILE A 193 8.23 9.13 -5.67
C ILE A 193 7.19 8.52 -6.60
N ALA A 194 7.49 8.39 -7.89
CA ALA A 194 6.57 7.83 -8.87
C ALA A 194 6.23 6.38 -8.52
N VAL A 195 7.24 5.57 -8.21
CA VAL A 195 7.08 4.16 -7.86
C VAL A 195 6.20 4.00 -6.62
N ILE A 196 6.50 4.70 -5.52
CA ILE A 196 5.73 4.63 -4.27
C ILE A 196 4.27 5.06 -4.51
N THR A 197 4.06 6.12 -5.30
CA THR A 197 2.71 6.58 -5.65
C THR A 197 1.91 5.50 -6.36
N PHE A 198 2.46 4.90 -7.42
CA PHE A 198 1.75 3.87 -8.17
C PHE A 198 1.53 2.59 -7.36
N THR A 199 2.50 2.21 -6.53
CA THR A 199 2.37 1.08 -5.60
C THR A 199 1.23 1.31 -4.62
N SER A 200 1.22 2.46 -3.93
CA SER A 200 0.19 2.80 -2.94
C SER A 200 -1.19 2.98 -3.57
N LEU A 201 -1.26 3.67 -4.72
CA LEU A 201 -2.51 3.88 -5.45
C LEU A 201 -3.14 2.54 -5.85
N THR A 202 -2.35 1.64 -6.44
CA THR A 202 -2.83 0.32 -6.85
C THR A 202 -3.23 -0.52 -5.65
N ALA A 203 -2.44 -0.55 -4.58
CA ALA A 203 -2.77 -1.28 -3.36
C ALA A 203 -4.12 -0.81 -2.79
N ASN A 204 -4.32 0.50 -2.68
CA ASN A 204 -5.55 1.06 -2.13
C ASN A 204 -6.78 0.79 -3.02
N ILE A 205 -6.65 0.94 -4.34
CA ILE A 205 -7.75 0.66 -5.27
C ILE A 205 -8.13 -0.83 -5.23
N VAL A 206 -7.15 -1.73 -5.34
CA VAL A 206 -7.40 -3.17 -5.37
C VAL A 206 -7.96 -3.66 -4.03
N ALA A 207 -7.43 -3.20 -2.91
CA ALA A 207 -7.95 -3.58 -1.59
C ALA A 207 -9.36 -3.01 -1.33
N LEU A 208 -9.64 -1.79 -1.80
CA LEU A 208 -10.99 -1.22 -1.76
C LEU A 208 -11.98 -2.06 -2.57
N LEU A 209 -11.63 -2.41 -3.80
CA LEU A 209 -12.45 -3.27 -4.65
C LEU A 209 -12.60 -4.66 -4.04
N GLY A 210 -11.55 -5.22 -3.46
CA GLY A 210 -11.59 -6.49 -2.71
C GLY A 210 -12.56 -6.42 -1.52
N GLY A 211 -12.51 -5.32 -0.75
CA GLY A 211 -13.47 -5.07 0.33
C GLY A 211 -14.92 -5.11 -0.14
N ILE A 212 -15.20 -4.41 -1.23
CA ILE A 212 -16.57 -4.30 -1.77
C ILE A 212 -17.02 -5.61 -2.43
N LEU A 213 -16.18 -6.21 -3.29
CA LEU A 213 -16.57 -7.36 -4.12
C LEU A 213 -16.52 -8.69 -3.37
N VAL A 214 -15.54 -8.86 -2.47
CA VAL A 214 -15.32 -10.13 -1.77
C VAL A 214 -15.96 -10.13 -0.39
N PHE A 215 -15.78 -9.04 0.37
CA PHE A 215 -16.27 -8.95 1.75
C PHE A 215 -17.63 -8.26 1.86
N HIS A 216 -18.17 -7.75 0.73
CA HIS A 216 -19.44 -7.02 0.72
C HIS A 216 -19.42 -5.86 1.71
N ASP A 217 -18.27 -5.17 1.81
CA ASP A 217 -18.11 -4.02 2.66
C ASP A 217 -19.24 -3.02 2.40
N PRO A 218 -19.92 -2.52 3.45
CA PRO A 218 -21.08 -1.66 3.28
C PRO A 218 -20.69 -0.33 2.65
N ILE A 219 -21.14 -0.08 1.43
CA ILE A 219 -20.89 1.19 0.72
C ILE A 219 -21.94 2.23 1.10
N GLY A 220 -23.12 1.79 1.57
CA GLY A 220 -24.27 2.62 1.94
C GLY A 220 -25.57 1.95 1.55
N HIS A 221 -26.68 2.43 2.12
CA HIS A 221 -28.04 1.90 1.87
C HIS A 221 -28.84 2.76 0.89
N THR A 222 -28.43 4.01 0.67
CA THR A 222 -29.09 4.93 -0.26
C THR A 222 -28.14 5.32 -1.40
N PRO A 223 -28.67 5.63 -2.60
CA PRO A 223 -27.83 6.07 -3.73
C PRO A 223 -26.95 7.28 -3.35
N LEU A 224 -27.45 8.18 -2.52
CA LEU A 224 -26.70 9.35 -2.06
C LEU A 224 -25.52 8.93 -1.16
N GLN A 225 -25.72 8.01 -0.22
CA GLN A 225 -24.63 7.50 0.64
C GLN A 225 -23.54 6.81 -0.18
N ILE A 226 -23.94 6.01 -1.17
CA ILE A 226 -23.02 5.33 -2.08
C ILE A 226 -22.21 6.38 -2.86
N ALA A 227 -22.86 7.38 -3.44
CA ALA A 227 -22.19 8.44 -4.18
C ALA A 227 -21.20 9.24 -3.31
N VAL A 228 -21.63 9.61 -2.09
CA VAL A 228 -20.78 10.35 -1.14
C VAL A 228 -19.56 9.53 -0.73
N ARG A 229 -19.72 8.23 -0.44
CA ARG A 229 -18.59 7.35 -0.09
C ARG A 229 -17.63 7.13 -1.25
N LEU A 230 -18.14 6.84 -2.43
CA LEU A 230 -17.29 6.70 -3.62
C LEU A 230 -16.53 8.00 -3.93
N ALA A 231 -17.20 9.14 -3.83
CA ALA A 231 -16.54 10.44 -3.99
C ALA A 231 -15.45 10.66 -2.92
N ALA A 232 -15.72 10.28 -1.67
CA ALA A 232 -14.73 10.36 -0.59
C ALA A 232 -13.53 9.44 -0.81
N PHE A 233 -13.74 8.20 -1.26
CA PHE A 233 -12.63 7.31 -1.66
C PHE A 233 -11.81 7.89 -2.81
N CYS A 234 -12.47 8.41 -3.85
CA CYS A 234 -11.78 9.08 -4.96
C CYS A 234 -10.98 10.27 -4.46
N LEU A 235 -11.53 11.05 -3.54
CA LEU A 235 -10.88 12.22 -2.97
C LEU A 235 -9.62 11.84 -2.17
N VAL A 236 -9.66 10.76 -1.38
CA VAL A 236 -8.50 10.23 -0.65
C VAL A 236 -7.43 9.75 -1.62
N ILE A 237 -7.81 8.94 -2.61
CA ILE A 237 -6.88 8.37 -3.59
C ILE A 237 -6.22 9.45 -4.43
N LEU A 238 -7.01 10.39 -4.97
CA LEU A 238 -6.51 11.51 -5.77
C LEU A 238 -5.68 12.47 -4.91
N GLY A 239 -6.11 12.75 -3.70
CA GLY A 239 -5.37 13.56 -2.74
C GLY A 239 -4.00 12.94 -2.43
N ALA A 240 -3.96 11.64 -2.15
CA ALA A 240 -2.71 10.91 -1.93
C ALA A 240 -1.81 10.92 -3.19
N ALA A 241 -2.38 10.81 -4.38
CA ALA A 241 -1.63 10.86 -5.65
C ALA A 241 -1.05 12.26 -5.98
N LEU A 242 -1.58 13.33 -5.38
CA LEU A 242 -1.06 14.69 -5.52
C LEU A 242 0.10 15.00 -4.58
N LEU A 243 0.29 14.19 -3.52
CA LEU A 243 1.31 14.41 -2.48
C LEU A 243 2.77 14.10 -2.89
N PRO A 244 3.09 13.26 -3.89
CA PRO A 244 4.48 12.91 -4.17
C PRO A 244 5.35 14.13 -4.48
N GLY A 245 6.39 14.16 -3.75
CA GLY A 245 7.30 15.17 -3.35
C GLY A 245 8.13 15.93 -4.37
N PRO A 246 8.98 16.85 -3.85
CA PRO A 246 9.53 17.94 -4.63
C PRO A 246 10.63 17.48 -5.60
N ARG A 247 10.53 17.93 -6.83
CA ARG A 247 11.61 17.90 -7.81
C ARG A 247 12.81 18.80 -7.41
N ALA A 248 12.68 19.58 -6.32
CA ALA A 248 13.65 20.60 -5.95
C ALA A 248 14.92 20.10 -5.26
N SER A 249 14.90 18.96 -4.55
CA SER A 249 16.07 18.47 -3.80
C SER A 249 17.12 17.74 -4.65
N GLU A 250 16.73 17.10 -5.74
CA GLU A 250 17.71 16.44 -6.63
C GLU A 250 18.50 17.44 -7.46
N THR A 251 17.89 18.52 -7.91
CA THR A 251 18.56 19.56 -8.71
C THR A 251 19.56 20.35 -7.85
N THR A 252 19.24 20.63 -6.59
CA THR A 252 20.13 21.37 -5.69
C THR A 252 21.31 20.51 -5.23
N ALA A 253 21.09 19.21 -4.96
CA ALA A 253 22.15 18.28 -4.59
C ALA A 253 23.09 18.01 -5.78
N GLN A 254 22.59 17.89 -7.01
CA GLN A 254 23.41 17.73 -8.20
C GLN A 254 24.20 19.01 -8.53
N LEU A 255 23.62 20.19 -8.34
CA LEU A 255 24.30 21.47 -8.53
C LEU A 255 25.39 21.72 -7.47
N SER A 256 25.23 21.26 -6.25
CA SER A 256 26.26 21.34 -5.21
C SER A 256 27.42 20.38 -5.47
N LEU A 257 27.14 19.17 -6.00
CA LEU A 257 28.17 18.20 -6.38
C LEU A 257 28.92 18.57 -7.66
N SER A 258 28.30 19.34 -8.57
CA SER A 258 28.96 19.83 -9.79
C SER A 258 29.82 21.07 -9.58
N ARG A 259 29.76 21.71 -8.39
CA ARG A 259 30.55 22.88 -7.99
C ARG A 259 31.69 22.56 -7.01
N ALA A 260 31.80 21.33 -6.55
CA ALA A 260 32.89 20.83 -5.73
C ALA A 260 33.85 19.97 -6.57
#